data_f86c912bc04ef6835d3c1c1ddc97eb7e
#
_entry.id   f86c912bc04ef6835d3c1c1ddc97eb7e
#
_cell.length_a   1.000
_cell.length_b   1.000
_cell.length_c   1.000
_cell.angle_alpha   90.00
_cell.angle_beta   90.00
_cell.angle_gamma   90.00
#
_symmetry.space_group_name_H-M   'P 1'
#
loop_
_entity.id
_entity.type
_entity.pdbx_description
1 polymer ?
#
loop_
_entity_poly.entity_id
_entity_poly.type
_entity_poly.pdbx_seq_one_letter_code
_entity_poly.pdbx_strand_id
1 'polypeptide(L)'
;MRSCCVRSSTANRQAPASTPPPFRAANVRERSLRVLIGLLAAAAVCPAQDYVDQVVERVRHEFEVPGIAVAIVKDGNVVLAKGYGVRKLGEPAPVTSHSLFRIASNTKAFTAAALAMLVDEGKIRWDDAVIQHLPDFQMYDPYVTRELTVRDLLVHRSGLGLGAGDLMFFPPSDLSREEIVRRLRFVKPATSFRSRYAYDNLLYLVAGQIIPAVTGKSWDSFVQERIFIPLGMTSTNASTQALKAASDVAIPHSKAGGKLEPLPHEDVDNNAPAGAINSCVADLAKWVTVQLNRGDMGSSRLFSEAQSKEMWSSQTIIPIGAPAALGALRPNFNAYGLGWVLNDYRGKKIVSHTGGLSGYVSRVTMVPDLKLGIVVLTNQEADGAFQAVTYTILDHYMGAPETDWVAPFLAQARQGEAGAEETVKQAAAKRNANSRPSLPLAGYAGRYRDAWYGDVAIEERGGELTISFTHTRQLTGDLEHWQYDTFVARWRDRTLAADAYVTFSLKPDGSIDEVKMAPVSPLTDFSFDFQDLLLKPVAANAPAR
;
A
#
# COMPACT_ATOMS: atom_id res chain seq x y z
N MET A 1 46.46 54.48 -0.73
CA MET A 1 46.44 55.99 -0.86
C MET A 1 45.14 56.44 -0.19
N ARG A 2 45.37 57.23 0.86
CA ARG A 2 44.55 58.32 1.43
C ARG A 2 43.04 58.07 1.64
N SER A 3 42.56 57.91 2.90
CA SER A 3 42.48 58.96 3.96
C SER A 3 41.38 59.97 3.68
N CYS A 4 40.31 60.13 4.54
CA CYS A 4 40.18 60.80 5.82
C CYS A 4 38.73 60.81 6.22
N CYS A 5 38.30 60.46 7.44
CA CYS A 5 38.19 61.32 8.63
C CYS A 5 37.24 62.52 8.43
N VAL A 6 36.29 62.88 9.27
CA VAL A 6 36.36 63.21 10.72
C VAL A 6 34.95 63.61 11.23
N ARG A 7 34.60 63.13 12.47
CA ARG A 7 33.98 63.84 13.63
C ARG A 7 32.69 64.68 13.49
N SER A 8 31.75 64.44 14.29
CA SER A 8 31.40 64.63 15.74
C SER A 8 30.58 65.89 15.98
N SER A 9 29.50 65.82 16.71
CA SER A 9 29.40 66.50 18.02
C SER A 9 27.98 66.44 18.59
N THR A 10 27.95 66.21 19.83
CA THR A 10 26.95 66.27 20.88
C THR A 10 26.14 67.55 20.95
N ALA A 11 24.86 67.46 21.40
CA ALA A 11 24.32 68.36 22.41
C ALA A 11 23.00 67.80 23.03
N ASN A 12 23.09 67.74 24.31
CA ASN A 12 22.10 67.44 25.34
C ASN A 12 21.14 68.65 25.53
N ARG A 13 19.84 68.44 25.70
CA ARG A 13 18.99 69.38 26.50
C ARG A 13 17.79 68.65 27.09
N GLN A 14 17.64 68.89 28.38
CA GLN A 14 16.64 68.43 29.35
C GLN A 14 15.23 68.94 29.14
N ALA A 15 14.31 68.24 29.84
CA ALA A 15 12.88 68.41 29.98
C ALA A 15 12.38 69.80 30.49
N PRO A 16 11.06 70.04 30.48
CA PRO A 16 10.37 69.89 31.77
C PRO A 16 8.99 69.20 31.69
N ALA A 17 8.58 68.76 32.91
CA ALA A 17 7.34 68.11 33.27
C ALA A 17 6.09 68.98 33.16
N SER A 18 4.93 68.38 32.85
CA SER A 18 3.62 68.98 33.09
C SER A 18 2.59 67.93 33.53
N THR A 19 1.92 68.25 34.56
CA THR A 19 0.87 67.61 35.36
C THR A 19 -0.37 67.11 34.61
N PRO A 20 -1.12 66.11 35.15
CA PRO A 20 -2.35 65.58 34.53
C PRO A 20 -3.61 66.38 34.94
N PRO A 21 -4.65 66.46 34.11
CA PRO A 21 -5.96 66.95 34.49
C PRO A 21 -6.93 65.78 34.80
N PRO A 22 -8.10 66.07 35.41
CA PRO A 22 -8.82 65.16 36.29
C PRO A 22 -9.83 64.23 35.61
N PHE A 23 -10.15 63.17 36.34
CA PHE A 23 -11.20 62.18 36.04
C PHE A 23 -12.56 62.85 35.82
N ARG A 24 -13.22 62.50 34.68
CA ARG A 24 -14.67 62.61 34.53
C ARG A 24 -15.27 61.22 34.34
N ALA A 25 -16.21 60.90 35.20
CA ALA A 25 -17.06 59.72 35.15
C ALA A 25 -17.92 59.73 33.87
N ALA A 26 -17.87 58.72 33.07
CA ALA A 26 -18.76 58.48 31.95
C ALA A 26 -19.46 57.13 32.10
N ASN A 27 -20.75 57.24 32.05
CA ASN A 27 -21.88 56.33 32.14
C ASN A 27 -21.71 54.84 31.80
N VAL A 28 -22.22 54.05 32.75
CA VAL A 28 -22.38 52.61 32.74
C VAL A 28 -23.57 52.13 31.86
N ARG A 29 -23.82 52.68 30.70
CA ARG A 29 -24.94 52.21 29.84
C ARG A 29 -24.59 51.80 28.41
N GLU A 30 -23.33 51.83 27.99
CA GLU A 30 -22.96 51.46 26.63
C GLU A 30 -22.14 50.15 26.52
N ARG A 31 -21.95 49.42 27.60
CA ARG A 31 -21.17 48.13 27.57
C ARG A 31 -22.02 46.89 27.36
N SER A 32 -23.36 46.99 27.32
CA SER A 32 -24.22 45.79 27.16
C SER A 32 -24.65 45.48 25.75
N LEU A 33 -24.26 46.26 24.74
CA LEU A 33 -24.66 46.05 23.33
C LEU A 33 -23.51 45.56 22.42
N ARG A 34 -22.29 45.46 22.95
CA ARG A 34 -21.13 44.94 22.17
C ARG A 34 -20.73 43.49 22.51
N VAL A 35 -21.36 42.84 23.48
CA VAL A 35 -21.09 41.44 23.86
C VAL A 35 -22.06 40.46 23.20
N LEU A 36 -23.11 40.91 22.53
CA LEU A 36 -24.11 40.03 21.87
C LEU A 36 -23.90 39.85 20.35
N ILE A 37 -22.85 40.43 19.75
CA ILE A 37 -22.52 40.27 18.31
C ILE A 37 -21.34 39.28 18.11
N GLY A 38 -20.77 38.77 19.17
CA GLY A 38 -19.59 37.85 19.13
C GLY A 38 -19.89 36.37 19.13
N LEU A 39 -21.13 35.89 19.09
CA LEU A 39 -21.50 34.47 19.26
C LEU A 39 -22.43 33.92 18.16
N LEU A 40 -22.43 34.52 16.99
CA LEU A 40 -22.99 33.94 15.77
C LEU A 40 -21.93 33.96 14.65
N ALA A 41 -20.73 33.40 14.96
CA ALA A 41 -19.94 32.76 13.92
C ALA A 41 -20.65 31.44 13.60
N ALA A 42 -21.77 31.52 12.86
CA ALA A 42 -22.29 30.38 12.15
C ALA A 42 -21.11 29.81 11.37
N ALA A 43 -20.74 28.56 11.63
CA ALA A 43 -19.83 27.82 10.81
C ALA A 43 -20.41 27.91 9.37
N ALA A 44 -19.86 28.80 8.57
CA ALA A 44 -20.12 28.84 7.14
C ALA A 44 -19.53 27.51 6.64
N VAL A 45 -20.37 26.50 6.48
CA VAL A 45 -20.01 25.26 5.83
C VAL A 45 -19.46 25.64 4.47
N CYS A 46 -18.20 25.33 4.22
CA CYS A 46 -17.55 25.66 2.96
C CYS A 46 -18.26 24.84 1.87
N PRO A 47 -18.77 25.46 0.78
CA PRO A 47 -19.48 24.72 -0.28
C PRO A 47 -18.71 23.53 -0.84
N ALA A 48 -17.38 23.58 -0.78
CA ALA A 48 -16.49 22.48 -1.17
C ALA A 48 -16.59 21.28 -0.23
N GLN A 49 -16.93 21.44 1.04
CA GLN A 49 -17.06 20.35 2.02
C GLN A 49 -18.35 19.57 1.80
N ASP A 50 -19.46 20.24 1.54
CA ASP A 50 -20.76 19.60 1.26
C ASP A 50 -20.70 18.71 0.02
N TYR A 51 -19.97 19.14 -1.01
CA TYR A 51 -19.78 18.38 -2.23
C TYR A 51 -19.01 17.07 -1.99
N VAL A 52 -17.91 17.12 -1.24
CA VAL A 52 -17.13 15.92 -0.90
C VAL A 52 -17.97 14.96 -0.04
N ASP A 53 -18.70 15.49 0.93
CA ASP A 53 -19.58 14.71 1.81
C ASP A 53 -20.63 13.91 1.00
N GLN A 54 -21.29 14.57 0.04
CA GLN A 54 -22.30 13.92 -0.82
C GLN A 54 -21.70 12.79 -1.66
N VAL A 55 -20.52 13.02 -2.27
CA VAL A 55 -19.87 12.00 -3.09
C VAL A 55 -19.40 10.84 -2.26
N VAL A 56 -18.77 11.08 -1.10
CA VAL A 56 -18.26 9.99 -0.25
C VAL A 56 -19.41 9.13 0.29
N GLU A 57 -20.54 9.74 0.70
CA GLU A 57 -21.70 8.97 1.16
C GLU A 57 -22.35 8.17 0.02
N ARG A 58 -22.43 8.73 -1.19
CA ARG A 58 -22.89 8.01 -2.37
C ARG A 58 -21.96 6.82 -2.69
N VAL A 59 -20.64 7.05 -2.73
CA VAL A 59 -19.64 6.00 -2.95
C VAL A 59 -19.75 4.90 -1.89
N ARG A 60 -19.86 5.28 -0.61
CA ARG A 60 -20.00 4.34 0.49
C ARG A 60 -21.22 3.44 0.32
N HIS A 61 -22.34 4.00 -0.13
CA HIS A 61 -23.57 3.26 -0.36
C HIS A 61 -23.49 2.38 -1.61
N GLU A 62 -23.05 2.91 -2.76
CA GLU A 62 -23.09 2.17 -4.03
C GLU A 62 -22.02 1.07 -4.13
N PHE A 63 -20.85 1.24 -3.49
CA PHE A 63 -19.81 0.22 -3.39
C PHE A 63 -19.92 -0.63 -2.11
N GLU A 64 -20.91 -0.37 -1.25
CA GLU A 64 -21.15 -1.07 0.01
C GLU A 64 -19.95 -1.01 0.97
N VAL A 65 -19.23 0.09 1.00
CA VAL A 65 -18.08 0.30 1.88
C VAL A 65 -18.55 0.70 3.28
N PRO A 66 -18.27 -0.07 4.34
CA PRO A 66 -18.74 0.26 5.69
C PRO A 66 -18.18 1.59 6.21
N GLY A 67 -16.91 1.86 5.93
CA GLY A 67 -16.22 3.05 6.41
C GLY A 67 -15.20 3.60 5.42
N ILE A 68 -15.21 4.92 5.25
CA ILE A 68 -14.25 5.68 4.43
C ILE A 68 -13.70 6.82 5.27
N ALA A 69 -12.41 7.13 5.12
CA ALA A 69 -11.82 8.34 5.65
C ALA A 69 -11.14 9.12 4.51
N VAL A 70 -11.30 10.44 4.51
CA VAL A 70 -10.77 11.34 3.47
C VAL A 70 -10.01 12.49 4.11
N ALA A 71 -8.82 12.80 3.58
CA ALA A 71 -8.17 14.08 3.84
C ALA A 71 -7.85 14.80 2.54
N ILE A 72 -7.93 16.13 2.58
CA ILE A 72 -7.53 17.03 1.51
C ILE A 72 -6.59 18.08 2.08
N VAL A 73 -5.41 18.18 1.47
CA VAL A 73 -4.41 19.21 1.75
C VAL A 73 -4.36 20.17 0.56
N LYS A 74 -4.47 21.46 0.80
CA LYS A 74 -4.41 22.50 -0.24
C LYS A 74 -3.56 23.67 0.23
N ASP A 75 -2.56 24.04 -0.56
CA ASP A 75 -1.65 25.17 -0.26
C ASP A 75 -1.01 25.07 1.14
N GLY A 76 -0.65 23.84 1.57
CA GLY A 76 -0.05 23.55 2.87
C GLY A 76 -1.02 23.47 4.05
N ASN A 77 -2.33 23.65 3.82
CA ASN A 77 -3.35 23.57 4.86
C ASN A 77 -4.20 22.29 4.69
N VAL A 78 -4.58 21.69 5.80
CA VAL A 78 -5.56 20.59 5.83
C VAL A 78 -6.95 21.22 5.73
N VAL A 79 -7.58 21.13 4.55
CA VAL A 79 -8.91 21.70 4.29
C VAL A 79 -10.04 20.73 4.61
N LEU A 80 -9.73 19.42 4.64
CA LEU A 80 -10.64 18.36 5.08
C LEU A 80 -9.83 17.26 5.75
N ALA A 81 -10.30 16.74 6.89
CA ALA A 81 -9.89 15.45 7.46
C ALA A 81 -11.10 14.85 8.18
N LYS A 82 -11.77 13.87 7.55
CA LYS A 82 -13.08 13.39 8.01
C LYS A 82 -13.25 11.89 7.77
N GLY A 83 -13.95 11.22 8.71
CA GLY A 83 -14.41 9.85 8.56
C GLY A 83 -15.91 9.81 8.24
N TYR A 84 -16.32 8.75 7.54
CA TYR A 84 -17.70 8.48 7.11
C TYR A 84 -18.04 7.02 7.38
N GLY A 85 -19.28 6.75 7.77
CA GLY A 85 -19.74 5.39 8.06
C GLY A 85 -19.18 4.83 9.36
N VAL A 86 -19.02 3.50 9.41
CA VAL A 86 -18.72 2.75 10.64
C VAL A 86 -17.38 2.02 10.55
N ARG A 87 -16.73 1.85 11.70
CA ARG A 87 -15.48 1.10 11.81
C ARG A 87 -15.67 -0.39 11.53
N LYS A 88 -16.82 -0.92 11.90
CA LYS A 88 -17.17 -2.33 11.69
C LYS A 88 -18.65 -2.46 11.35
N LEU A 89 -18.96 -3.24 10.34
CA LEU A 89 -20.32 -3.53 9.93
C LEU A 89 -21.09 -4.19 11.10
N GLY A 90 -22.31 -3.68 11.37
CA GLY A 90 -23.13 -4.14 12.49
C GLY A 90 -22.82 -3.50 13.84
N GLU A 91 -21.80 -2.64 13.94
CA GLU A 91 -21.47 -1.88 15.15
C GLU A 91 -21.64 -0.37 14.90
N PRO A 92 -22.12 0.41 15.90
CA PRO A 92 -22.45 1.83 15.69
C PRO A 92 -21.23 2.76 15.74
N ALA A 93 -20.03 2.26 16.09
CA ALA A 93 -18.84 3.07 16.27
C ALA A 93 -18.40 3.73 14.93
N PRO A 94 -18.39 5.07 14.83
CA PRO A 94 -18.13 5.76 13.58
C PRO A 94 -16.64 5.69 13.22
N VAL A 95 -16.35 5.80 11.91
CA VAL A 95 -15.02 6.16 11.43
C VAL A 95 -14.78 7.64 11.73
N THR A 96 -13.62 7.97 12.26
CA THR A 96 -13.18 9.33 12.55
C THR A 96 -11.97 9.72 11.68
N SER A 97 -11.51 10.96 11.74
CA SER A 97 -10.25 11.37 11.11
C SER A 97 -9.00 10.71 11.74
N HIS A 98 -9.15 10.11 12.92
CA HIS A 98 -8.10 9.43 13.68
C HIS A 98 -8.22 7.91 13.67
N SER A 99 -9.29 7.36 13.09
CA SER A 99 -9.44 5.91 12.96
C SER A 99 -8.29 5.34 12.12
N LEU A 100 -7.63 4.32 12.66
CA LEU A 100 -6.52 3.65 12.00
C LEU A 100 -7.02 2.69 10.92
N PHE A 101 -6.39 2.80 9.76
CA PHE A 101 -6.50 1.86 8.65
C PHE A 101 -5.13 1.30 8.34
N ARG A 102 -5.04 0.10 7.81
CA ARG A 102 -3.83 -0.37 7.14
C ARG A 102 -3.68 0.35 5.81
N ILE A 103 -2.56 1.04 5.62
CA ILE A 103 -2.32 1.78 4.38
C ILE A 103 -1.60 0.95 3.31
N ALA A 104 -1.26 -0.30 3.65
CA ALA A 104 -0.64 -1.26 2.75
C ALA A 104 0.53 -0.64 1.96
N SER A 105 0.56 -0.80 0.64
CA SER A 105 1.68 -0.36 -0.19
C SER A 105 1.96 1.15 -0.23
N ASN A 106 1.09 2.01 0.33
CA ASN A 106 1.48 3.39 0.62
C ASN A 106 2.69 3.49 1.57
N THR A 107 2.99 2.41 2.33
CA THR A 107 4.20 2.21 3.13
C THR A 107 5.49 2.37 2.32
N LYS A 108 5.50 1.97 1.05
CA LYS A 108 6.67 2.01 0.16
C LYS A 108 7.28 3.41 0.05
N ALA A 109 6.44 4.44 0.04
CA ALA A 109 6.89 5.82 0.03
C ALA A 109 7.65 6.22 1.31
N PHE A 110 7.27 5.66 2.45
CA PHE A 110 7.99 5.88 3.72
C PHE A 110 9.34 5.16 3.73
N THR A 111 9.42 3.95 3.18
CA THR A 111 10.68 3.21 3.02
C THR A 111 11.63 3.95 2.08
N ALA A 112 11.13 4.47 0.95
CA ALA A 112 11.92 5.29 0.05
C ALA A 112 12.41 6.58 0.71
N ALA A 113 11.56 7.27 1.50
CA ALA A 113 11.94 8.46 2.24
C ALA A 113 12.98 8.15 3.34
N ALA A 114 12.87 7.02 4.04
CA ALA A 114 13.86 6.58 5.01
C ALA A 114 15.24 6.39 4.38
N LEU A 115 15.31 5.76 3.20
CA LEU A 115 16.56 5.63 2.45
C LEU A 115 17.04 6.99 1.91
N ALA A 116 16.14 7.86 1.46
CA ALA A 116 16.48 9.23 1.02
C ALA A 116 17.16 10.03 2.13
N MET A 117 16.71 9.89 3.38
CA MET A 117 17.36 10.50 4.55
C MET A 117 18.80 9.96 4.74
N LEU A 118 19.00 8.66 4.54
CA LEU A 118 20.34 8.05 4.63
C LEU A 118 21.26 8.48 3.48
N VAL A 119 20.70 8.77 2.30
CA VAL A 119 21.45 9.37 1.19
C VAL A 119 21.85 10.80 1.53
N ASP A 120 20.95 11.62 2.09
CA ASP A 120 21.29 12.98 2.55
C ASP A 120 22.37 12.99 3.65
N GLU A 121 22.39 11.96 4.49
CA GLU A 121 23.41 11.75 5.53
C GLU A 121 24.74 11.20 4.98
N GLY A 122 24.82 10.88 3.69
CA GLY A 122 26.00 10.31 3.05
C GLY A 122 26.33 8.88 3.47
N LYS A 123 25.39 8.18 4.11
CA LYS A 123 25.55 6.79 4.58
C LYS A 123 25.40 5.75 3.46
N ILE A 124 24.61 6.07 2.46
CA ILE A 124 24.38 5.26 1.26
C ILE A 124 24.27 6.18 0.04
N ARG A 125 24.38 5.61 -1.15
CA ARG A 125 24.02 6.25 -2.42
C ARG A 125 22.96 5.40 -3.13
N TRP A 126 22.11 6.04 -3.91
CA TRP A 126 21.09 5.33 -4.69
C TRP A 126 21.67 4.27 -5.63
N ASP A 127 22.87 4.51 -6.14
CA ASP A 127 23.53 3.65 -7.11
C ASP A 127 24.61 2.73 -6.48
N ASP A 128 24.69 2.66 -5.14
CA ASP A 128 25.48 1.64 -4.45
C ASP A 128 24.89 0.25 -4.76
N ALA A 129 25.76 -0.72 -5.04
CA ALA A 129 25.34 -2.10 -5.15
C ALA A 129 24.83 -2.60 -3.79
N VAL A 130 23.68 -3.32 -3.79
CA VAL A 130 23.05 -3.84 -2.56
C VAL A 130 24.02 -4.65 -1.72
N ILE A 131 24.89 -5.45 -2.35
CA ILE A 131 25.90 -6.29 -1.68
C ILE A 131 26.98 -5.48 -0.93
N GLN A 132 27.12 -4.18 -1.15
CA GLN A 132 28.01 -3.33 -0.34
C GLN A 132 27.45 -3.12 1.08
N HIS A 133 26.15 -3.17 1.23
CA HIS A 133 25.45 -2.98 2.51
C HIS A 133 24.95 -4.30 3.10
N LEU A 134 24.62 -5.28 2.24
CA LEU A 134 24.13 -6.62 2.59
C LEU A 134 25.00 -7.67 1.89
N PRO A 135 26.22 -8.00 2.41
CA PRO A 135 27.18 -8.86 1.71
C PRO A 135 26.68 -10.27 1.39
N ASP A 136 25.76 -10.81 2.21
CA ASP A 136 25.20 -12.17 2.04
C ASP A 136 23.96 -12.21 1.13
N PHE A 137 23.52 -11.05 0.64
CA PHE A 137 22.37 -10.93 -0.25
C PHE A 137 22.67 -11.58 -1.61
N GLN A 138 21.69 -12.33 -2.12
CA GLN A 138 21.78 -12.97 -3.42
C GLN A 138 20.42 -12.96 -4.13
N MET A 139 20.44 -12.65 -5.41
CA MET A 139 19.37 -12.95 -6.36
C MET A 139 19.65 -14.28 -7.05
N TYR A 140 18.69 -14.84 -7.77
CA TYR A 140 18.84 -16.07 -8.54
C TYR A 140 20.01 -16.00 -9.53
N ASP A 141 20.13 -14.88 -10.24
CA ASP A 141 21.23 -14.64 -11.17
C ASP A 141 22.41 -13.95 -10.46
N PRO A 142 23.62 -14.54 -10.49
CA PRO A 142 24.82 -13.93 -9.92
C PRO A 142 25.21 -12.58 -10.55
N TYR A 143 24.88 -12.36 -11.83
CA TYR A 143 25.09 -11.04 -12.45
C TYR A 143 24.18 -10.00 -11.82
N VAL A 144 22.87 -10.30 -11.72
CA VAL A 144 21.90 -9.42 -11.07
C VAL A 144 22.28 -9.14 -9.61
N THR A 145 22.76 -10.14 -8.88
CA THR A 145 23.25 -9.97 -7.49
C THR A 145 24.31 -8.88 -7.40
N ARG A 146 25.27 -8.84 -8.33
CA ARG A 146 26.38 -7.85 -8.31
C ARG A 146 25.95 -6.45 -8.78
N GLU A 147 24.99 -6.40 -9.71
CA GLU A 147 24.59 -5.16 -10.39
C GLU A 147 23.36 -4.47 -9.79
N LEU A 148 22.61 -5.17 -8.93
CA LEU A 148 21.41 -4.63 -8.30
C LEU A 148 21.78 -3.50 -7.34
N THR A 149 21.23 -2.33 -7.59
CA THR A 149 21.49 -1.14 -6.77
C THR A 149 20.40 -0.89 -5.75
N VAL A 150 20.65 -0.03 -4.75
CA VAL A 150 19.64 0.45 -3.79
C VAL A 150 18.43 1.03 -4.54
N ARG A 151 18.67 1.79 -5.62
CA ARG A 151 17.61 2.31 -6.51
C ARG A 151 16.76 1.20 -7.10
N ASP A 152 17.39 0.13 -7.62
CA ASP A 152 16.68 -0.98 -8.28
C ASP A 152 15.74 -1.73 -7.34
N LEU A 153 16.01 -1.73 -6.02
CA LEU A 153 15.11 -2.30 -5.01
C LEU A 153 13.75 -1.60 -4.95
N LEU A 154 13.67 -0.33 -5.36
CA LEU A 154 12.49 0.51 -5.17
C LEU A 154 11.66 0.71 -6.45
N VAL A 155 12.12 0.24 -7.61
CA VAL A 155 11.57 0.71 -8.90
C VAL A 155 10.98 -0.41 -9.78
N HIS A 156 10.82 -1.61 -9.24
CA HIS A 156 10.10 -2.73 -9.88
C HIS A 156 10.62 -3.11 -11.29
N ARG A 157 11.95 -3.19 -11.45
CA ARG A 157 12.62 -3.60 -12.71
C ARG A 157 13.69 -4.67 -12.52
N SER A 158 13.59 -5.43 -11.47
CA SER A 158 14.58 -6.44 -11.08
C SER A 158 14.68 -7.62 -12.04
N GLY A 159 13.65 -7.85 -12.83
CA GLY A 159 13.46 -9.06 -13.63
C GLY A 159 12.54 -10.09 -12.97
N LEU A 160 12.21 -9.94 -11.69
CA LEU A 160 11.18 -10.75 -11.04
C LEU A 160 9.81 -10.53 -11.72
N GLY A 161 8.93 -11.52 -11.62
CA GLY A 161 7.55 -11.44 -12.06
C GLY A 161 6.68 -10.57 -11.15
N LEU A 162 5.45 -10.31 -11.57
CA LEU A 162 4.44 -9.63 -10.74
C LEU A 162 4.15 -10.46 -9.50
N GLY A 163 4.39 -9.91 -8.31
CA GLY A 163 4.14 -10.58 -7.04
C GLY A 163 5.05 -11.79 -6.76
N ALA A 164 6.13 -11.98 -7.52
CA ALA A 164 6.97 -13.17 -7.41
C ALA A 164 7.53 -13.35 -5.99
N GLY A 165 7.21 -14.49 -5.37
CA GLY A 165 7.59 -14.87 -4.02
C GLY A 165 6.70 -14.30 -2.91
N ASP A 166 5.62 -13.58 -3.24
CA ASP A 166 4.71 -12.98 -2.25
C ASP A 166 4.06 -14.02 -1.32
N LEU A 167 3.89 -15.28 -1.76
CA LEU A 167 3.45 -16.39 -0.87
C LEU A 167 4.35 -16.60 0.36
N MET A 168 5.55 -16.04 0.39
CA MET A 168 6.41 -16.08 1.58
C MET A 168 5.91 -15.17 2.71
N PHE A 169 4.98 -14.25 2.45
CA PHE A 169 4.40 -13.36 3.47
C PHE A 169 2.88 -13.16 3.32
N PHE A 170 2.29 -13.50 2.19
CA PHE A 170 0.86 -13.33 1.93
C PHE A 170 0.23 -14.62 1.33
N PRO A 171 -0.83 -15.19 1.95
CA PRO A 171 -1.34 -14.83 3.30
C PRO A 171 -0.26 -14.92 4.38
N PRO A 172 -0.51 -14.41 5.60
CA PRO A 172 0.48 -14.39 6.67
C PRO A 172 1.22 -15.71 6.86
N SER A 173 2.54 -15.65 6.90
CA SER A 173 3.42 -16.80 7.07
C SER A 173 4.24 -16.71 8.36
N ASP A 174 4.84 -17.82 8.77
CA ASP A 174 5.75 -17.90 9.92
C ASP A 174 7.22 -17.60 9.56
N LEU A 175 7.49 -17.22 8.30
CA LEU A 175 8.83 -16.85 7.87
C LEU A 175 9.23 -15.47 8.42
N SER A 176 10.47 -15.36 8.92
CA SER A 176 11.02 -14.07 9.30
C SER A 176 11.39 -13.24 8.06
N ARG A 177 11.51 -11.91 8.24
CA ARG A 177 11.92 -10.98 7.18
C ARG A 177 13.29 -11.35 6.61
N GLU A 178 14.22 -11.74 7.45
CA GLU A 178 15.57 -12.19 7.06
C GLU A 178 15.51 -13.48 6.24
N GLU A 179 14.65 -14.42 6.65
CA GLU A 179 14.48 -15.67 5.92
C GLU A 179 13.88 -15.44 4.53
N ILE A 180 12.88 -14.56 4.42
CA ILE A 180 12.29 -14.18 3.13
C ILE A 180 13.37 -13.57 2.21
N VAL A 181 14.16 -12.62 2.71
CA VAL A 181 15.25 -11.99 1.94
C VAL A 181 16.28 -13.03 1.50
N ARG A 182 16.63 -13.99 2.37
CA ARG A 182 17.57 -15.07 2.04
C ARG A 182 17.02 -16.00 0.95
N ARG A 183 15.71 -16.24 0.90
CA ARG A 183 15.06 -17.14 -0.07
C ARG A 183 14.93 -16.53 -1.47
N LEU A 184 15.09 -15.22 -1.64
CA LEU A 184 15.07 -14.55 -2.94
C LEU A 184 16.03 -15.17 -3.95
N ARG A 185 17.15 -15.73 -3.51
CA ARG A 185 18.12 -16.47 -4.36
C ARG A 185 17.53 -17.65 -5.14
N PHE A 186 16.36 -18.12 -4.74
CA PHE A 186 15.67 -19.23 -5.39
C PHE A 186 14.52 -18.79 -6.29
N VAL A 187 14.11 -17.52 -6.20
CA VAL A 187 13.02 -16.95 -7.02
C VAL A 187 13.56 -16.64 -8.41
N LYS A 188 13.07 -17.38 -9.41
CA LYS A 188 13.52 -17.24 -10.80
C LYS A 188 13.02 -15.94 -11.42
N PRO A 189 13.84 -15.26 -12.25
CA PRO A 189 13.36 -14.11 -12.98
C PRO A 189 12.39 -14.52 -14.09
N ALA A 190 11.36 -13.69 -14.32
CA ALA A 190 10.41 -13.82 -15.43
C ALA A 190 10.87 -13.06 -16.68
N THR A 191 11.75 -12.05 -16.50
CA THR A 191 12.28 -11.20 -17.58
C THR A 191 13.75 -10.88 -17.34
N SER A 192 14.40 -10.26 -18.34
CA SER A 192 15.76 -9.76 -18.15
C SER A 192 15.80 -8.59 -17.17
N PHE A 193 16.89 -8.49 -16.44
CA PHE A 193 17.17 -7.40 -15.50
C PHE A 193 17.00 -6.02 -16.15
N ARG A 194 16.30 -5.09 -15.50
CA ARG A 194 16.00 -3.73 -15.95
C ARG A 194 15.21 -3.61 -17.25
N SER A 195 14.63 -4.69 -17.78
CA SER A 195 13.97 -4.68 -19.09
C SER A 195 12.50 -4.30 -19.05
N ARG A 196 11.80 -4.60 -17.97
CA ARG A 196 10.35 -4.39 -17.82
C ARG A 196 9.96 -4.02 -16.40
N TYR A 197 8.85 -3.32 -16.29
CA TYR A 197 8.15 -3.12 -15.03
C TYR A 197 7.40 -4.41 -14.64
N ALA A 198 7.62 -4.87 -13.44
CA ALA A 198 6.81 -5.89 -12.78
C ALA A 198 6.80 -5.59 -11.28
N TYR A 199 5.62 -5.29 -10.74
CA TYR A 199 5.48 -4.92 -9.34
C TYR A 199 5.87 -6.09 -8.43
N ASP A 200 6.80 -5.88 -7.52
CA ASP A 200 7.22 -6.84 -6.51
C ASP A 200 7.30 -6.20 -5.12
N ASN A 201 6.95 -6.95 -4.09
CA ASN A 201 7.01 -6.51 -2.70
C ASN A 201 8.35 -6.85 -2.04
N LEU A 202 8.97 -7.96 -2.43
CA LEU A 202 10.12 -8.54 -1.74
C LEU A 202 11.34 -7.62 -1.76
N LEU A 203 11.56 -6.87 -2.84
CA LEU A 203 12.71 -5.96 -2.89
C LEU A 203 12.56 -4.77 -1.94
N TYR A 204 11.34 -4.40 -1.56
CA TYR A 204 11.13 -3.44 -0.48
C TYR A 204 11.51 -4.00 0.90
N LEU A 205 11.39 -5.32 1.10
CA LEU A 205 11.93 -5.95 2.31
C LEU A 205 13.45 -5.84 2.33
N VAL A 206 14.11 -6.12 1.19
CA VAL A 206 15.57 -5.94 1.05
C VAL A 206 15.96 -4.49 1.32
N ALA A 207 15.25 -3.53 0.74
CA ALA A 207 15.43 -2.09 0.99
C ALA A 207 15.32 -1.77 2.49
N GLY A 208 14.34 -2.36 3.18
CA GLY A 208 14.17 -2.24 4.62
C GLY A 208 15.34 -2.82 5.41
N GLN A 209 16.03 -3.85 4.92
CA GLN A 209 17.20 -4.46 5.59
C GLN A 209 18.49 -3.62 5.45
N ILE A 210 18.58 -2.73 4.47
CA ILE A 210 19.69 -1.78 4.38
C ILE A 210 19.72 -0.85 5.59
N ILE A 211 18.55 -0.45 6.12
CA ILE A 211 18.46 0.47 7.25
C ILE A 211 19.17 -0.07 8.50
N PRO A 212 18.85 -1.27 9.02
CA PRO A 212 19.59 -1.82 10.16
C PRO A 212 21.07 -2.07 9.85
N ALA A 213 21.44 -2.44 8.62
CA ALA A 213 22.83 -2.67 8.25
C ALA A 213 23.68 -1.40 8.39
N VAL A 214 23.14 -0.21 8.08
CA VAL A 214 23.89 1.06 8.12
C VAL A 214 23.63 1.91 9.36
N THR A 215 22.58 1.62 10.14
CA THR A 215 22.20 2.45 11.30
C THR A 215 22.19 1.67 12.62
N GLY A 216 22.16 0.34 12.60
CA GLY A 216 21.93 -0.51 13.76
C GLY A 216 20.49 -0.49 14.31
N LYS A 217 19.55 0.22 13.65
CA LYS A 217 18.13 0.31 14.07
C LYS A 217 17.26 -0.48 13.11
N SER A 218 16.25 -1.19 13.63
CA SER A 218 15.25 -1.82 12.78
C SER A 218 14.53 -0.79 11.90
N TRP A 219 13.98 -1.21 10.75
CA TRP A 219 13.18 -0.35 9.89
C TRP A 219 12.02 0.28 10.67
N ASP A 220 11.34 -0.53 11.48
CA ASP A 220 10.19 -0.14 12.30
C ASP A 220 10.56 1.00 13.27
N SER A 221 11.65 0.84 14.02
CA SER A 221 12.17 1.89 14.93
C SER A 221 12.63 3.13 14.16
N PHE A 222 13.27 2.95 13.01
CA PHE A 222 13.76 4.06 12.22
C PHE A 222 12.63 4.94 11.69
N VAL A 223 11.59 4.36 11.10
CA VAL A 223 10.45 5.16 10.58
C VAL A 223 9.67 5.83 11.72
N GLN A 224 9.54 5.15 12.85
CA GLN A 224 8.90 5.72 14.05
C GLN A 224 9.67 6.96 14.55
N GLU A 225 10.96 6.83 14.78
CA GLU A 225 11.80 7.90 15.36
C GLU A 225 12.09 9.04 14.39
N ARG A 226 12.26 8.71 13.12
CA ARG A 226 12.79 9.65 12.13
C ARG A 226 11.72 10.25 11.22
N ILE A 227 10.54 9.64 11.14
CA ILE A 227 9.45 10.11 10.29
C ILE A 227 8.20 10.41 11.13
N PHE A 228 7.64 9.43 11.86
CA PHE A 228 6.36 9.61 12.51
C PHE A 228 6.42 10.65 13.64
N ILE A 229 7.39 10.53 14.54
CA ILE A 229 7.56 11.46 15.67
C ILE A 229 7.84 12.89 15.17
N PRO A 230 8.82 13.16 14.28
CA PRO A 230 9.09 14.52 13.80
C PRO A 230 7.91 15.17 13.08
N LEU A 231 7.08 14.38 12.38
CA LEU A 231 5.87 14.88 11.71
C LEU A 231 4.67 14.99 12.64
N GLY A 232 4.77 14.55 13.90
CA GLY A 232 3.65 14.50 14.82
C GLY A 232 2.54 13.54 14.39
N MET A 233 2.88 12.44 13.71
CA MET A 233 1.96 11.37 13.29
C MET A 233 1.70 10.42 14.47
N THR A 234 1.02 10.91 15.47
CA THR A 234 0.93 10.29 16.81
C THR A 234 0.09 9.02 16.86
N SER A 235 -0.81 8.82 15.90
CA SER A 235 -1.63 7.61 15.80
C SER A 235 -0.97 6.54 14.91
N THR A 236 -0.02 6.94 14.05
CA THR A 236 0.62 6.07 13.06
C THR A 236 1.61 5.11 13.71
N ASN A 237 1.59 3.86 13.29
CA ASN A 237 2.54 2.82 13.71
C ASN A 237 2.81 1.82 12.56
N ALA A 238 3.79 0.95 12.74
CA ALA A 238 4.20 -0.05 11.76
C ALA A 238 4.19 -1.48 12.36
N SER A 239 3.20 -1.78 13.20
CA SER A 239 3.10 -3.06 13.91
C SER A 239 1.65 -3.53 14.00
N THR A 240 1.41 -4.78 13.67
CA THR A 240 0.11 -5.46 13.87
C THR A 240 -0.27 -5.51 15.35
N GLN A 241 0.71 -5.68 16.26
CA GLN A 241 0.46 -5.68 17.70
C GLN A 241 -0.01 -4.32 18.19
N ALA A 242 0.64 -3.23 17.74
CA ALA A 242 0.23 -1.87 18.10
C ALA A 242 -1.16 -1.53 17.52
N LEU A 243 -1.47 -2.00 16.31
CA LEU A 243 -2.82 -1.86 15.73
C LEU A 243 -3.87 -2.56 16.59
N LYS A 244 -3.64 -3.80 17.01
CA LYS A 244 -4.57 -4.58 17.86
C LYS A 244 -4.77 -3.96 19.23
N ALA A 245 -3.80 -3.20 19.75
CA ALA A 245 -3.89 -2.51 21.02
C ALA A 245 -4.62 -1.16 20.95
N ALA A 246 -4.82 -0.60 19.75
CA ALA A 246 -5.48 0.67 19.55
C ALA A 246 -7.02 0.55 19.67
N SER A 247 -7.67 1.59 20.19
CA SER A 247 -9.12 1.61 20.40
C SER A 247 -9.92 2.15 19.22
N ASP A 248 -9.32 2.97 18.35
CA ASP A 248 -9.95 3.58 17.18
C ASP A 248 -9.37 2.98 15.89
N VAL A 249 -9.84 1.78 15.55
CA VAL A 249 -9.38 1.01 14.38
C VAL A 249 -10.57 0.65 13.50
N ALA A 250 -10.45 0.91 12.20
CA ALA A 250 -11.36 0.41 11.20
C ALA A 250 -11.09 -1.09 11.00
N ILE A 251 -12.12 -1.91 11.07
CA ILE A 251 -12.03 -3.36 10.85
C ILE A 251 -12.08 -3.66 9.35
N PRO A 252 -11.26 -4.56 8.81
CA PRO A 252 -11.29 -4.93 7.40
C PRO A 252 -12.56 -5.73 7.05
N HIS A 253 -13.05 -5.58 5.82
CA HIS A 253 -14.21 -6.33 5.31
C HIS A 253 -13.95 -6.86 3.92
N SER A 254 -14.41 -8.08 3.65
CA SER A 254 -14.37 -8.69 2.31
C SER A 254 -15.74 -9.22 1.90
N LYS A 255 -15.98 -9.30 0.59
CA LYS A 255 -17.17 -9.88 -0.03
C LYS A 255 -16.97 -11.35 -0.42
N ALA A 256 -16.29 -12.14 0.41
CA ALA A 256 -16.16 -13.56 0.15
C ALA A 256 -17.56 -14.22 0.06
N GLY A 257 -17.77 -14.97 -1.04
CA GLY A 257 -19.06 -15.63 -1.26
C GLY A 257 -20.26 -14.69 -1.50
N GLY A 258 -20.01 -13.42 -1.88
CA GLY A 258 -21.04 -12.43 -2.20
C GLY A 258 -21.64 -11.69 -1.00
N LYS A 259 -21.25 -12.04 0.22
CA LYS A 259 -21.68 -11.36 1.44
C LYS A 259 -20.53 -10.58 2.07
N LEU A 260 -20.78 -9.32 2.40
CA LEU A 260 -19.80 -8.48 3.08
C LEU A 260 -19.70 -8.87 4.56
N GLU A 261 -18.51 -9.28 4.98
CA GLU A 261 -18.22 -9.73 6.35
C GLU A 261 -16.92 -9.12 6.88
N PRO A 262 -16.83 -8.84 8.20
CA PRO A 262 -15.60 -8.37 8.80
C PRO A 262 -14.56 -9.50 8.84
N LEU A 263 -13.29 -9.13 8.54
CA LEU A 263 -12.14 -10.01 8.63
C LEU A 263 -11.34 -9.78 9.93
N PRO A 264 -10.57 -10.77 10.39
CA PRO A 264 -9.58 -10.56 11.43
C PRO A 264 -8.40 -9.72 10.93
N HIS A 265 -7.69 -9.04 11.85
CA HIS A 265 -6.41 -8.42 11.52
C HIS A 265 -5.33 -9.49 11.35
N GLU A 266 -4.82 -9.62 10.16
CA GLU A 266 -3.70 -10.50 9.83
C GLU A 266 -2.36 -9.94 10.35
N ASP A 267 -1.39 -10.82 10.62
CA ASP A 267 -0.03 -10.40 10.94
C ASP A 267 0.79 -10.27 9.66
N VAL A 268 1.20 -9.04 9.34
CA VAL A 268 1.99 -8.71 8.16
C VAL A 268 3.32 -8.04 8.52
N ASP A 269 3.78 -8.18 9.75
CA ASP A 269 4.97 -7.49 10.25
C ASP A 269 6.26 -7.99 9.57
N ASN A 270 6.26 -9.21 9.04
CA ASN A 270 7.37 -9.73 8.22
C ASN A 270 7.50 -9.01 6.87
N ASN A 271 6.43 -8.36 6.38
CA ASN A 271 6.42 -7.54 5.16
C ASN A 271 6.42 -6.02 5.47
N ALA A 272 6.80 -5.60 6.68
CA ALA A 272 6.61 -4.23 7.12
C ALA A 272 7.16 -3.15 6.17
N PRO A 273 8.37 -3.24 5.61
CA PRO A 273 8.88 -2.20 4.71
C PRO A 273 8.09 -2.01 3.40
N ALA A 274 7.31 -3.01 3.00
CA ALA A 274 6.46 -2.94 1.80
C ALA A 274 5.01 -2.58 2.10
N GLY A 275 4.47 -2.89 3.33
CA GLY A 275 3.02 -2.81 3.50
C GLY A 275 2.43 -2.73 4.91
N ALA A 276 3.20 -2.66 6.01
CA ALA A 276 2.61 -2.82 7.35
C ALA A 276 2.26 -1.52 8.10
N ILE A 277 2.44 -0.34 7.53
CA ILE A 277 2.07 0.90 8.23
C ILE A 277 0.54 0.96 8.42
N ASN A 278 0.16 1.29 9.65
CA ASN A 278 -1.19 1.61 10.06
C ASN A 278 -1.26 3.12 10.31
N SER A 279 -2.20 3.81 9.69
CA SER A 279 -2.30 5.27 9.80
C SER A 279 -3.75 5.76 9.70
N CYS A 280 -3.95 7.02 9.94
CA CYS A 280 -5.23 7.71 9.81
C CYS A 280 -5.09 8.92 8.87
N VAL A 281 -6.21 9.46 8.39
CA VAL A 281 -6.17 10.59 7.45
C VAL A 281 -5.62 11.86 8.08
N ALA A 282 -5.78 12.07 9.37
CA ALA A 282 -5.19 13.21 10.08
C ALA A 282 -3.65 13.18 10.08
N ASP A 283 -3.05 12.00 10.24
CA ASP A 283 -1.59 11.84 10.19
C ASP A 283 -1.07 11.83 8.76
N LEU A 284 -1.76 11.14 7.84
CA LEU A 284 -1.38 11.14 6.43
C LEU A 284 -1.48 12.53 5.77
N ALA A 285 -2.35 13.42 6.26
CA ALA A 285 -2.37 14.80 5.82
C ALA A 285 -1.05 15.53 6.12
N LYS A 286 -0.40 15.24 7.28
CA LYS A 286 0.93 15.78 7.63
C LYS A 286 2.01 15.20 6.71
N TRP A 287 1.95 13.89 6.43
CA TRP A 287 2.83 13.23 5.46
C TRP A 287 2.71 13.83 4.07
N VAL A 288 1.50 14.02 3.57
CA VAL A 288 1.23 14.65 2.27
C VAL A 288 1.73 16.09 2.24
N THR A 289 1.56 16.84 3.32
CA THR A 289 2.04 18.22 3.44
C THR A 289 3.57 18.29 3.29
N VAL A 290 4.32 17.45 4.01
CA VAL A 290 5.78 17.45 3.90
C VAL A 290 6.26 16.99 2.53
N GLN A 291 5.57 16.06 1.89
CA GLN A 291 5.87 15.63 0.53
C GLN A 291 5.68 16.79 -0.48
N LEU A 292 4.53 17.49 -0.43
CA LEU A 292 4.26 18.65 -1.29
C LEU A 292 5.24 19.81 -1.05
N ASN A 293 5.73 19.96 0.19
CA ASN A 293 6.74 20.93 0.58
C ASN A 293 8.18 20.42 0.33
N ARG A 294 8.35 19.30 -0.41
CA ARG A 294 9.66 18.75 -0.78
C ARG A 294 10.56 18.50 0.43
N GLY A 295 10.00 17.91 1.48
CA GLY A 295 10.69 17.56 2.71
C GLY A 295 10.79 18.68 3.74
N ASP A 296 10.33 19.90 3.45
CA ASP A 296 10.36 21.03 4.37
C ASP A 296 9.27 20.93 5.44
N MET A 297 9.66 21.02 6.71
CA MET A 297 8.79 21.05 7.89
C MET A 297 8.75 22.44 8.55
N GLY A 298 9.30 23.46 7.90
CA GLY A 298 9.41 24.82 8.42
C GLY A 298 10.68 25.05 9.23
N SER A 299 10.81 24.47 10.41
CA SER A 299 12.00 24.61 11.28
C SER A 299 13.13 23.62 10.96
N SER A 300 12.86 22.58 10.20
CA SER A 300 13.78 21.49 9.84
C SER A 300 13.37 20.84 8.53
N ARG A 301 14.12 19.85 8.08
CA ARG A 301 13.79 19.05 6.89
C ARG A 301 13.76 17.57 7.21
N LEU A 302 12.79 16.88 6.64
CA LEU A 302 12.74 15.42 6.69
C LEU A 302 13.77 14.80 5.74
N PHE A 303 13.82 15.31 4.51
CA PHE A 303 14.81 15.01 3.46
C PHE A 303 15.00 16.25 2.60
N SER A 304 16.09 16.29 1.82
CA SER A 304 16.40 17.44 0.96
C SER A 304 15.46 17.55 -0.25
N GLU A 305 15.40 18.74 -0.84
CA GLU A 305 14.67 18.94 -2.11
C GLU A 305 15.24 18.07 -3.24
N ALA A 306 16.54 17.79 -3.21
CA ALA A 306 17.19 16.89 -4.16
C ALA A 306 16.60 15.49 -4.08
N GLN A 307 16.39 14.96 -2.87
CA GLN A 307 15.79 13.64 -2.68
C GLN A 307 14.31 13.63 -3.07
N SER A 308 13.56 14.69 -2.78
CA SER A 308 12.18 14.81 -3.28
C SER A 308 12.12 14.72 -4.80
N LYS A 309 13.04 15.43 -5.48
CA LYS A 309 13.16 15.42 -6.94
C LYS A 309 13.51 14.03 -7.47
N GLU A 310 14.42 13.34 -6.79
CA GLU A 310 14.83 11.98 -7.13
C GLU A 310 13.68 10.98 -6.97
N MET A 311 12.99 11.01 -5.83
CA MET A 311 11.84 10.13 -5.58
C MET A 311 10.71 10.31 -6.60
N TRP A 312 10.54 11.52 -7.13
CA TRP A 312 9.49 11.85 -8.10
C TRP A 312 10.00 11.92 -9.55
N SER A 313 11.17 11.34 -9.83
CA SER A 313 11.70 11.16 -11.17
C SER A 313 11.30 9.79 -11.73
N SER A 314 10.93 9.74 -13.02
CA SER A 314 10.57 8.50 -13.71
C SER A 314 11.79 7.57 -13.80
N GLN A 315 11.71 6.40 -13.17
CA GLN A 315 12.78 5.41 -13.13
C GLN A 315 12.47 4.19 -14.02
N THR A 316 11.22 3.73 -14.00
CA THR A 316 10.76 2.59 -14.78
C THR A 316 9.46 2.95 -15.49
N ILE A 317 9.39 2.73 -16.79
CA ILE A 317 8.18 2.98 -17.58
C ILE A 317 7.16 1.89 -17.24
N ILE A 318 5.95 2.30 -16.88
CA ILE A 318 4.80 1.41 -16.75
C ILE A 318 4.04 1.46 -18.07
N PRO A 319 3.83 0.32 -18.76
CA PRO A 319 3.07 0.30 -20.00
C PRO A 319 1.66 0.88 -19.81
N ILE A 320 1.25 1.75 -20.71
CA ILE A 320 -0.14 2.23 -20.76
C ILE A 320 -0.94 1.16 -21.49
N GLY A 321 -1.80 0.44 -20.76
CA GLY A 321 -2.64 -0.63 -21.31
C GLY A 321 -3.61 -0.15 -22.39
N ALA A 322 -4.42 -1.08 -22.93
CA ALA A 322 -5.50 -0.78 -23.87
C ALA A 322 -6.40 0.34 -23.31
N PRO A 323 -7.10 1.11 -24.19
CA PRO A 323 -7.94 2.21 -23.73
C PRO A 323 -8.85 1.74 -22.62
N ALA A 324 -8.71 2.32 -21.43
CA ALA A 324 -9.64 2.06 -20.36
C ALA A 324 -11.05 2.39 -20.83
N ALA A 325 -12.05 1.65 -20.38
CA ALA A 325 -13.46 2.02 -20.55
C ALA A 325 -13.73 3.48 -20.13
N LEU A 326 -12.82 4.05 -19.34
CA LEU A 326 -12.77 5.43 -18.84
C LEU A 326 -11.70 6.22 -19.60
N GLY A 327 -11.91 6.49 -20.90
CA GLY A 327 -10.92 7.15 -21.76
C GLY A 327 -10.36 8.48 -21.23
N ALA A 328 -11.13 9.21 -20.43
CA ALA A 328 -10.69 10.45 -19.77
C ALA A 328 -9.55 10.23 -18.75
N LEU A 329 -9.36 9.01 -18.22
CA LEU A 329 -8.31 8.66 -17.27
C LEU A 329 -7.02 8.15 -17.93
N ARG A 330 -6.97 8.05 -19.27
CA ARG A 330 -5.78 7.57 -19.96
C ARG A 330 -4.67 8.63 -19.86
N PRO A 331 -3.54 8.31 -19.18
CA PRO A 331 -2.45 9.26 -19.07
C PRO A 331 -1.64 9.32 -20.39
N ASN A 332 -0.88 10.41 -20.58
CA ASN A 332 0.09 10.52 -21.67
C ASN A 332 1.40 9.80 -21.35
N PHE A 333 1.75 9.68 -20.05
CA PHE A 333 2.86 8.89 -19.57
C PHE A 333 2.49 8.16 -18.28
N ASN A 334 3.16 7.03 -18.03
CA ASN A 334 3.00 6.28 -16.79
C ASN A 334 4.35 5.67 -16.41
N ALA A 335 4.84 5.95 -15.20
CA ALA A 335 6.13 5.52 -14.73
C ALA A 335 6.11 5.27 -13.23
N TYR A 336 7.12 4.55 -12.74
CA TYR A 336 7.38 4.39 -11.33
C TYR A 336 8.64 5.16 -10.94
N GLY A 337 8.57 5.90 -9.84
CA GLY A 337 9.69 6.56 -9.18
C GLY A 337 10.19 5.76 -7.97
N LEU A 338 10.73 6.41 -6.94
CA LEU A 338 11.12 5.74 -5.71
C LEU A 338 9.94 5.73 -4.74
N GLY A 339 9.17 4.65 -4.76
CA GLY A 339 7.97 4.48 -3.91
C GLY A 339 6.72 5.24 -4.39
N TRP A 340 6.70 5.73 -5.63
CA TRP A 340 5.60 6.51 -6.18
C TRP A 340 5.31 6.15 -7.64
N VAL A 341 4.02 6.07 -7.98
CA VAL A 341 3.55 6.07 -9.37
C VAL A 341 3.48 7.51 -9.86
N LEU A 342 3.98 7.74 -11.05
CA LEU A 342 4.05 9.04 -11.71
C LEU A 342 3.30 8.98 -13.03
N ASN A 343 2.27 9.78 -13.17
CA ASN A 343 1.52 9.89 -14.43
C ASN A 343 0.99 11.32 -14.60
N ASP A 344 0.11 11.53 -15.54
CA ASP A 344 -0.60 12.80 -15.71
C ASP A 344 -2.11 12.59 -15.75
N TYR A 345 -2.82 13.62 -15.32
CA TYR A 345 -4.27 13.75 -15.46
C TYR A 345 -4.60 15.19 -15.84
N ARG A 346 -5.38 15.36 -16.93
CA ARG A 346 -5.73 16.68 -17.47
C ARG A 346 -4.51 17.62 -17.62
N GLY A 347 -3.38 17.10 -18.07
CA GLY A 347 -2.14 17.86 -18.28
C GLY A 347 -1.39 18.27 -17.01
N LYS A 348 -1.78 17.78 -15.84
CA LYS A 348 -1.07 17.97 -14.57
C LYS A 348 -0.38 16.70 -14.12
N LYS A 349 0.86 16.84 -13.62
CA LYS A 349 1.60 15.73 -13.04
C LYS A 349 0.88 15.22 -11.79
N ILE A 350 0.66 13.91 -11.73
CA ILE A 350 0.14 13.20 -10.58
C ILE A 350 1.28 12.38 -9.97
N VAL A 351 1.43 12.47 -8.67
CA VAL A 351 2.30 11.62 -7.84
C VAL A 351 1.40 10.86 -6.89
N SER A 352 1.33 9.54 -7.01
CA SER A 352 0.39 8.76 -6.22
C SER A 352 0.92 7.38 -5.87
N HIS A 353 0.32 6.75 -4.87
CA HIS A 353 0.42 5.32 -4.64
C HIS A 353 -0.90 4.79 -4.11
N THR A 354 -1.20 3.53 -4.40
CA THR A 354 -2.32 2.80 -3.83
C THR A 354 -1.81 1.76 -2.83
N GLY A 355 -2.70 1.24 -2.00
CA GLY A 355 -2.40 0.14 -1.11
C GLY A 355 -3.58 -0.80 -1.03
N GLY A 356 -3.32 -2.10 -1.12
CA GLY A 356 -4.31 -3.17 -0.92
C GLY A 356 -3.77 -4.18 0.08
N LEU A 357 -4.60 -4.57 1.01
CA LEU A 357 -4.46 -5.69 1.95
C LEU A 357 -5.86 -6.25 2.20
N SER A 358 -5.95 -7.50 2.65
CA SER A 358 -7.24 -8.15 2.94
C SER A 358 -8.20 -7.21 3.69
N GLY A 359 -9.27 -6.80 3.01
CA GLY A 359 -10.31 -5.92 3.54
C GLY A 359 -9.96 -4.44 3.65
N TYR A 360 -8.83 -3.97 3.09
CA TYR A 360 -8.48 -2.54 3.04
C TYR A 360 -7.96 -2.13 1.68
N VAL A 361 -8.42 -1.00 1.20
CA VAL A 361 -7.73 -0.29 0.12
C VAL A 361 -7.52 1.17 0.49
N SER A 362 -6.43 1.73 -0.01
CA SER A 362 -6.01 3.09 0.30
C SER A 362 -5.40 3.78 -0.91
N ARG A 363 -5.48 5.10 -0.96
CA ARG A 363 -4.85 5.90 -2.00
C ARG A 363 -4.33 7.23 -1.44
N VAL A 364 -3.10 7.55 -1.79
CA VAL A 364 -2.51 8.87 -1.64
C VAL A 364 -2.26 9.43 -3.02
N THR A 365 -2.73 10.66 -3.27
CA THR A 365 -2.57 11.33 -4.56
C THR A 365 -2.15 12.78 -4.34
N MET A 366 -1.14 13.23 -5.05
CA MET A 366 -0.65 14.61 -5.00
C MET A 366 -0.58 15.21 -6.40
N VAL A 367 -0.94 16.48 -6.50
CA VAL A 367 -0.80 17.32 -7.69
C VAL A 367 0.12 18.49 -7.32
N PRO A 368 1.45 18.36 -7.55
CA PRO A 368 2.43 19.35 -7.09
C PRO A 368 2.14 20.76 -7.61
N ASP A 369 1.74 20.88 -8.88
CA ASP A 369 1.42 22.18 -9.52
C ASP A 369 0.26 22.91 -8.84
N LEU A 370 -0.64 22.17 -8.20
CA LEU A 370 -1.78 22.73 -7.49
C LEU A 370 -1.56 22.79 -5.98
N LYS A 371 -0.41 22.33 -5.49
CA LYS A 371 -0.17 22.10 -4.06
C LYS A 371 -1.34 21.37 -3.39
N LEU A 372 -1.88 20.38 -4.10
CA LEU A 372 -3.03 19.59 -3.70
C LEU A 372 -2.60 18.17 -3.32
N GLY A 373 -3.09 17.70 -2.19
CA GLY A 373 -2.95 16.31 -1.77
C GLY A 373 -4.28 15.74 -1.32
N ILE A 374 -4.51 14.48 -1.65
CA ILE A 374 -5.75 13.75 -1.36
C ILE A 374 -5.37 12.40 -0.76
N VAL A 375 -6.01 12.05 0.32
CA VAL A 375 -5.90 10.73 0.96
C VAL A 375 -7.29 10.12 1.06
N VAL A 376 -7.43 8.89 0.60
CA VAL A 376 -8.67 8.10 0.74
C VAL A 376 -8.32 6.74 1.33
N LEU A 377 -8.96 6.38 2.45
CA LEU A 377 -8.79 5.10 3.14
C LEU A 377 -10.16 4.42 3.25
N THR A 378 -10.23 3.13 2.96
CA THR A 378 -11.46 2.33 3.07
C THR A 378 -11.21 1.07 3.88
N ASN A 379 -12.22 0.56 4.56
CA ASN A 379 -12.19 -0.71 5.26
C ASN A 379 -12.92 -1.82 4.50
N GLN A 380 -12.82 -1.79 3.18
CA GLN A 380 -13.32 -2.83 2.27
C GLN A 380 -12.54 -2.75 0.94
N GLU A 381 -12.36 -3.86 0.28
CA GLU A 381 -11.64 -4.01 -1.00
C GLU A 381 -12.49 -3.51 -2.18
N ALA A 382 -12.62 -2.19 -2.32
CA ALA A 382 -13.38 -1.56 -3.39
C ALA A 382 -12.51 -0.51 -4.09
N ASP A 383 -11.68 -0.92 -5.03
CA ASP A 383 -10.81 -0.01 -5.79
C ASP A 383 -11.58 1.08 -6.52
N GLY A 384 -12.76 0.80 -7.04
CA GLY A 384 -13.62 1.80 -7.65
C GLY A 384 -14.04 2.89 -6.69
N ALA A 385 -14.18 2.59 -5.40
CA ALA A 385 -14.62 3.54 -4.38
C ALA A 385 -13.58 4.66 -4.15
N PHE A 386 -12.31 4.29 -3.85
CA PHE A 386 -11.30 5.32 -3.64
C PHE A 386 -10.99 6.10 -4.93
N GLN A 387 -11.11 5.45 -6.09
CA GLN A 387 -10.90 6.11 -7.37
C GLN A 387 -11.99 7.16 -7.63
N ALA A 388 -13.27 6.80 -7.47
CA ALA A 388 -14.38 7.72 -7.67
C ALA A 388 -14.25 8.96 -6.78
N VAL A 389 -13.96 8.78 -5.48
CA VAL A 389 -13.70 9.90 -4.56
C VAL A 389 -12.53 10.76 -5.03
N THR A 390 -11.40 10.12 -5.37
CA THR A 390 -10.17 10.83 -5.75
C THR A 390 -10.37 11.67 -7.01
N TYR A 391 -10.94 11.10 -8.09
CA TYR A 391 -11.10 11.82 -9.34
C TYR A 391 -12.17 12.91 -9.26
N THR A 392 -13.20 12.71 -8.44
CA THR A 392 -14.18 13.78 -8.16
C THR A 392 -13.53 14.98 -7.49
N ILE A 393 -12.67 14.75 -6.47
CA ILE A 393 -11.93 15.83 -5.81
C ILE A 393 -10.93 16.47 -6.77
N LEU A 394 -10.22 15.68 -7.59
CA LEU A 394 -9.28 16.20 -8.60
C LEU A 394 -9.99 17.13 -9.58
N ASP A 395 -11.13 16.73 -10.13
CA ASP A 395 -11.90 17.56 -11.08
C ASP A 395 -12.35 18.87 -10.45
N HIS A 396 -12.84 18.83 -9.22
CA HIS A 396 -13.22 20.03 -8.48
C HIS A 396 -12.06 21.04 -8.36
N TYR A 397 -10.90 20.58 -7.87
CA TYR A 397 -9.73 21.46 -7.68
C TYR A 397 -9.02 21.85 -8.99
N MET A 398 -9.25 21.15 -10.08
CA MET A 398 -8.77 21.49 -11.41
C MET A 398 -9.73 22.41 -12.18
N GLY A 399 -10.90 22.75 -11.62
CA GLY A 399 -11.94 23.50 -12.31
C GLY A 399 -12.47 22.80 -13.56
N ALA A 400 -12.43 21.47 -13.56
CA ALA A 400 -12.92 20.65 -14.65
C ALA A 400 -14.46 20.52 -14.59
N PRO A 401 -15.13 20.20 -15.72
CA PRO A 401 -16.56 19.88 -15.69
C PRO A 401 -16.85 18.74 -14.70
N GLU A 402 -17.96 18.87 -13.98
CA GLU A 402 -18.43 17.80 -13.10
C GLU A 402 -18.64 16.52 -13.88
N THR A 403 -17.96 15.46 -13.44
CA THR A 403 -18.04 14.12 -14.03
C THR A 403 -18.55 13.16 -12.97
N ASP A 404 -19.58 12.38 -13.29
CA ASP A 404 -19.98 11.27 -12.44
C ASP A 404 -18.94 10.14 -12.56
N TRP A 405 -18.03 10.05 -11.58
CA TRP A 405 -17.03 8.99 -11.53
C TRP A 405 -17.56 7.71 -10.82
N VAL A 406 -18.66 7.81 -10.08
CA VAL A 406 -19.20 6.66 -9.32
C VAL A 406 -19.74 5.59 -10.26
N ALA A 407 -20.65 5.97 -11.15
CA ALA A 407 -21.30 5.01 -12.05
C ALA A 407 -20.32 4.27 -12.99
N PRO A 408 -19.35 4.94 -13.66
CA PRO A 408 -18.38 4.25 -14.50
C PRO A 408 -17.46 3.28 -13.76
N PHE A 409 -16.95 3.65 -12.57
CA PHE A 409 -16.12 2.74 -11.78
C PHE A 409 -16.91 1.54 -11.24
N LEU A 410 -18.17 1.75 -10.85
CA LEU A 410 -19.04 0.67 -10.44
C LEU A 410 -19.36 -0.29 -11.61
N ALA A 411 -19.60 0.26 -12.79
CA ALA A 411 -19.81 -0.55 -13.99
C ALA A 411 -18.57 -1.37 -14.35
N GLN A 412 -17.37 -0.78 -14.23
CA GLN A 412 -16.10 -1.48 -14.47
C GLN A 412 -15.89 -2.62 -13.47
N ALA A 413 -16.16 -2.41 -12.17
CA ALA A 413 -16.04 -3.45 -11.16
C ALA A 413 -16.97 -4.64 -11.47
N ARG A 414 -18.24 -4.36 -11.74
CA ARG A 414 -19.24 -5.41 -12.12
C ARG A 414 -18.87 -6.14 -13.40
N GLN A 415 -18.34 -5.43 -14.40
CA GLN A 415 -17.87 -6.06 -15.63
C GLN A 415 -16.67 -6.98 -15.38
N GLY A 416 -15.74 -6.59 -14.52
CA GLY A 416 -14.60 -7.42 -14.09
C GLY A 416 -15.08 -8.71 -13.41
N GLU A 417 -15.99 -8.59 -12.45
CA GLU A 417 -16.61 -9.73 -11.74
C GLU A 417 -17.31 -10.70 -12.73
N ALA A 418 -18.19 -10.17 -13.57
CA ALA A 418 -18.92 -10.98 -14.57
C ALA A 418 -17.96 -11.65 -15.57
N GLY A 419 -16.91 -10.98 -16.01
CA GLY A 419 -15.89 -11.54 -16.90
C GLY A 419 -15.10 -12.68 -16.26
N ALA A 420 -14.80 -12.57 -14.97
CA ALA A 420 -14.14 -13.62 -14.20
C ALA A 420 -15.05 -14.85 -14.00
N GLU A 421 -16.29 -14.63 -13.61
CA GLU A 421 -17.30 -15.71 -13.50
C GLU A 421 -17.47 -16.47 -14.81
N GLU A 422 -17.58 -15.76 -15.94
CA GLU A 422 -17.69 -16.37 -17.25
C GLU A 422 -16.45 -17.19 -17.62
N THR A 423 -15.24 -16.70 -17.26
CA THR A 423 -13.99 -17.43 -17.48
C THR A 423 -13.98 -18.75 -16.69
N VAL A 424 -14.35 -18.71 -15.42
CA VAL A 424 -14.45 -19.91 -14.56
C VAL A 424 -15.50 -20.89 -15.10
N LYS A 425 -16.67 -20.39 -15.51
CA LYS A 425 -17.74 -21.19 -16.12
C LYS A 425 -17.32 -21.86 -17.43
N GLN A 426 -16.61 -21.14 -18.29
CA GLN A 426 -16.08 -21.70 -19.53
C GLN A 426 -15.02 -22.77 -19.28
N ALA A 427 -14.15 -22.60 -18.28
CA ALA A 427 -13.19 -23.63 -17.86
C ALA A 427 -13.92 -24.89 -17.38
N ALA A 428 -14.98 -24.72 -16.57
CA ALA A 428 -15.79 -25.83 -16.08
C ALA A 428 -16.54 -26.56 -17.21
N ALA A 429 -17.06 -25.84 -18.20
CA ALA A 429 -17.74 -26.41 -19.37
C ALA A 429 -16.80 -27.24 -20.28
N LYS A 430 -15.53 -26.88 -20.34
CA LYS A 430 -14.49 -27.60 -21.11
C LYS A 430 -13.91 -28.81 -20.35
N ARG A 431 -14.22 -28.96 -19.08
CA ARG A 431 -13.74 -30.05 -18.23
C ARG A 431 -14.17 -31.41 -18.78
N ASN A 432 -13.24 -32.37 -18.83
CA ASN A 432 -13.60 -33.77 -19.06
C ASN A 432 -14.09 -34.42 -17.75
N ALA A 433 -15.40 -34.34 -17.49
CA ALA A 433 -16.01 -34.88 -16.28
C ALA A 433 -15.90 -36.41 -16.12
N ASN A 434 -15.63 -37.13 -17.23
CA ASN A 434 -15.47 -38.59 -17.25
C ASN A 434 -14.02 -39.06 -17.03
N SER A 435 -13.06 -38.13 -16.96
CA SER A 435 -11.66 -38.49 -16.69
C SER A 435 -11.49 -39.00 -15.27
N ARG A 436 -10.46 -39.82 -15.08
CA ARG A 436 -10.04 -40.32 -13.76
C ARG A 436 -8.58 -40.01 -13.51
N PRO A 437 -8.16 -39.85 -12.25
CA PRO A 437 -6.77 -39.75 -11.90
C PRO A 437 -6.02 -41.01 -12.37
N SER A 438 -4.76 -40.86 -12.80
CA SER A 438 -3.92 -41.97 -13.24
C SER A 438 -3.48 -42.85 -12.08
N LEU A 439 -3.40 -42.31 -10.87
CA LEU A 439 -3.02 -43.02 -9.64
C LEU A 439 -4.20 -43.14 -8.69
N PRO A 440 -4.21 -44.14 -7.79
CA PRO A 440 -5.07 -44.10 -6.61
C PRO A 440 -4.78 -42.83 -5.79
N LEU A 441 -5.77 -42.30 -5.07
CA LEU A 441 -5.61 -41.04 -4.32
C LEU A 441 -4.40 -41.05 -3.39
N ALA A 442 -4.14 -42.17 -2.70
CA ALA A 442 -2.95 -42.35 -1.87
C ALA A 442 -1.61 -42.16 -2.64
N GLY A 443 -1.62 -42.32 -3.97
CA GLY A 443 -0.44 -42.14 -4.82
C GLY A 443 -0.07 -40.64 -5.01
N TYR A 444 -0.98 -39.71 -4.73
CA TYR A 444 -0.74 -38.27 -4.75
C TYR A 444 -0.35 -37.73 -3.38
N ALA A 445 -0.56 -38.51 -2.31
CA ALA A 445 -0.16 -38.13 -0.96
C ALA A 445 1.36 -38.11 -0.81
N GLY A 446 1.88 -37.14 -0.11
CA GLY A 446 3.31 -36.97 0.10
C GLY A 446 3.69 -35.56 0.52
N ARG A 447 4.99 -35.37 0.71
CA ARG A 447 5.57 -34.06 0.92
C ARG A 447 6.23 -33.60 -0.37
N TYR A 448 5.91 -32.38 -0.76
CA TYR A 448 6.44 -31.72 -1.95
C TYR A 448 7.17 -30.47 -1.52
N ARG A 449 8.27 -30.13 -2.19
CA ARG A 449 9.11 -28.98 -1.83
C ARG A 449 9.31 -28.08 -3.03
N ASP A 450 9.01 -26.79 -2.82
CA ASP A 450 9.49 -25.71 -3.67
C ASP A 450 10.79 -25.11 -3.11
N ALA A 451 11.65 -24.61 -3.98
CA ALA A 451 12.96 -24.11 -3.60
C ALA A 451 12.91 -22.84 -2.74
N TRP A 452 11.98 -21.93 -3.03
CA TRP A 452 11.86 -20.65 -2.34
C TRP A 452 10.76 -20.68 -1.26
N TYR A 453 9.63 -21.35 -1.51
CA TYR A 453 8.56 -21.43 -0.52
C TYR A 453 8.88 -22.41 0.62
N GLY A 454 9.31 -23.60 0.28
CA GLY A 454 9.51 -24.71 1.23
C GLY A 454 8.52 -25.84 0.99
N ASP A 455 8.05 -26.47 2.06
CA ASP A 455 7.29 -27.71 1.99
C ASP A 455 5.76 -27.46 1.88
N VAL A 456 5.12 -28.30 1.04
CA VAL A 456 3.68 -28.44 0.93
C VAL A 456 3.36 -29.93 1.19
N ALA A 457 2.44 -30.22 2.10
CA ALA A 457 2.01 -31.57 2.41
C ALA A 457 0.67 -31.87 1.73
N ILE A 458 0.56 -33.05 1.14
CA ILE A 458 -0.69 -33.61 0.63
C ILE A 458 -0.96 -34.91 1.36
N GLU A 459 -2.09 -35.01 2.03
CA GLU A 459 -2.47 -36.17 2.83
C GLU A 459 -3.74 -36.82 2.29
N GLU A 460 -3.79 -38.16 2.30
CA GLU A 460 -5.01 -38.91 2.02
C GLU A 460 -5.58 -39.41 3.34
N ARG A 461 -6.86 -39.12 3.57
CA ARG A 461 -7.62 -39.61 4.74
C ARG A 461 -9.05 -39.93 4.35
N GLY A 462 -9.40 -41.19 4.49
CA GLY A 462 -10.80 -41.62 4.27
C GLY A 462 -11.29 -41.49 2.84
N GLY A 463 -10.44 -41.51 1.83
CA GLY A 463 -10.80 -41.37 0.43
C GLY A 463 -10.84 -39.91 -0.06
N GLU A 464 -10.30 -38.97 0.72
CA GLU A 464 -10.20 -37.56 0.38
C GLU A 464 -8.73 -37.10 0.47
N LEU A 465 -8.34 -36.17 -0.40
CA LEU A 465 -7.05 -35.53 -0.37
C LEU A 465 -7.15 -34.14 0.25
N THR A 466 -6.21 -33.82 1.12
CA THR A 466 -6.03 -32.47 1.68
C THR A 466 -4.65 -31.94 1.32
N ILE A 467 -4.56 -30.62 1.09
CA ILE A 467 -3.32 -29.90 0.85
C ILE A 467 -3.07 -28.90 1.98
N SER A 468 -1.85 -28.77 2.43
CA SER A 468 -1.44 -27.77 3.43
C SER A 468 -0.06 -27.19 3.13
N PHE A 469 0.04 -25.89 3.17
CA PHE A 469 1.27 -25.12 3.03
C PHE A 469 1.92 -24.95 4.41
N THR A 470 3.15 -25.43 4.59
CA THR A 470 3.74 -25.55 5.94
C THR A 470 4.02 -24.20 6.61
N HIS A 471 4.28 -23.15 5.84
CA HIS A 471 4.54 -21.79 6.34
C HIS A 471 3.29 -20.90 6.41
N THR A 472 2.18 -21.29 5.76
CA THR A 472 0.97 -20.46 5.60
C THR A 472 -0.26 -21.24 6.01
N ARG A 473 -0.67 -21.15 7.27
CA ARG A 473 -1.77 -21.97 7.85
C ARG A 473 -3.09 -21.81 7.12
N GLN A 474 -3.39 -20.60 6.60
CA GLN A 474 -4.61 -20.31 5.87
C GLN A 474 -4.68 -21.08 4.54
N LEU A 475 -3.54 -21.46 3.95
CA LEU A 475 -3.48 -22.31 2.76
C LEU A 475 -3.56 -23.79 3.15
N THR A 476 -4.66 -24.14 3.82
CA THR A 476 -5.08 -25.54 4.08
C THR A 476 -6.43 -25.73 3.43
N GLY A 477 -6.56 -26.78 2.61
CA GLY A 477 -7.77 -27.01 1.84
C GLY A 477 -7.92 -28.46 1.40
N ASP A 478 -9.08 -28.75 0.77
CA ASP A 478 -9.40 -30.05 0.25
C ASP A 478 -9.14 -30.07 -1.27
N LEU A 479 -8.60 -31.18 -1.79
CA LEU A 479 -8.29 -31.35 -3.20
C LEU A 479 -9.44 -32.12 -3.86
N GLU A 480 -10.26 -31.41 -4.62
CA GLU A 480 -11.35 -31.98 -5.43
C GLU A 480 -10.81 -32.38 -6.80
N HIS A 481 -11.03 -33.63 -7.23
CA HIS A 481 -10.62 -34.06 -8.57
C HIS A 481 -11.29 -33.18 -9.65
N TRP A 482 -10.46 -32.60 -10.50
CA TRP A 482 -10.92 -31.77 -11.62
C TRP A 482 -10.98 -32.57 -12.92
N GLN A 483 -9.85 -32.98 -13.44
CA GLN A 483 -9.73 -33.86 -14.60
C GLN A 483 -8.32 -34.42 -14.71
N TYR A 484 -8.15 -35.65 -15.21
CA TYR A 484 -6.86 -36.34 -15.33
C TYR A 484 -6.11 -36.28 -13.99
N ASP A 485 -4.87 -35.82 -13.99
CA ASP A 485 -4.05 -35.67 -12.79
C ASP A 485 -4.08 -34.22 -12.23
N THR A 486 -5.16 -33.47 -12.52
CA THR A 486 -5.42 -32.13 -11.99
C THR A 486 -6.54 -32.18 -10.97
N PHE A 487 -6.30 -31.50 -9.84
CA PHE A 487 -7.26 -31.27 -8.76
C PHE A 487 -7.50 -29.77 -8.60
N VAL A 488 -8.52 -29.39 -7.85
CA VAL A 488 -8.73 -28.00 -7.39
C VAL A 488 -8.56 -27.99 -5.87
N ALA A 489 -7.64 -27.17 -5.39
CA ALA A 489 -7.54 -26.86 -3.97
C ALA A 489 -8.66 -25.88 -3.58
N ARG A 490 -9.56 -26.35 -2.70
CA ARG A 490 -10.59 -25.55 -2.07
C ARG A 490 -10.13 -25.17 -0.68
N TRP A 491 -9.67 -23.92 -0.54
CA TRP A 491 -9.18 -23.47 0.76
C TRP A 491 -10.31 -23.42 1.78
N ARG A 492 -10.05 -23.90 3.00
CA ARG A 492 -11.02 -23.90 4.10
C ARG A 492 -11.36 -22.47 4.53
N ASP A 493 -10.38 -21.57 4.49
CA ASP A 493 -10.61 -20.13 4.61
C ASP A 493 -11.12 -19.59 3.26
N ARG A 494 -12.43 -19.47 3.14
CA ARG A 494 -13.08 -19.00 1.91
C ARG A 494 -12.86 -17.50 1.65
N THR A 495 -12.41 -16.76 2.66
CA THR A 495 -12.13 -15.32 2.52
C THR A 495 -10.91 -15.03 1.64
N LEU A 496 -10.05 -16.03 1.42
CA LEU A 496 -8.91 -15.92 0.51
C LEU A 496 -9.31 -15.72 -0.96
N ALA A 497 -10.48 -16.22 -1.37
CA ALA A 497 -10.97 -16.18 -2.76
C ALA A 497 -9.92 -16.63 -3.80
N ALA A 498 -9.08 -17.61 -3.44
CA ALA A 498 -7.85 -17.98 -4.16
C ALA A 498 -7.79 -19.48 -4.50
N ASP A 499 -8.92 -20.12 -4.78
CA ASP A 499 -8.91 -21.52 -5.21
C ASP A 499 -7.93 -21.75 -6.36
N ALA A 500 -7.21 -22.86 -6.34
CA ALA A 500 -6.13 -23.11 -7.28
C ALA A 500 -6.20 -24.51 -7.92
N TYR A 501 -5.90 -24.58 -9.20
CA TYR A 501 -5.59 -25.83 -9.86
C TYR A 501 -4.26 -26.39 -9.32
N VAL A 502 -4.22 -27.69 -9.07
CA VAL A 502 -3.06 -28.47 -8.63
C VAL A 502 -2.85 -29.61 -9.63
N THR A 503 -1.87 -29.49 -10.49
CA THR A 503 -1.63 -30.42 -11.60
C THR A 503 -0.37 -31.23 -11.34
N PHE A 504 -0.50 -32.57 -11.29
CA PHE A 504 0.60 -33.51 -11.14
C PHE A 504 1.10 -33.97 -12.50
N SER A 505 2.42 -33.97 -12.68
CA SER A 505 3.09 -34.58 -13.83
C SER A 505 3.74 -35.89 -13.41
N LEU A 506 3.59 -36.92 -14.21
CA LEU A 506 4.14 -38.27 -13.93
C LEU A 506 5.39 -38.54 -14.77
N LYS A 507 6.33 -39.30 -14.21
CA LYS A 507 7.45 -39.90 -14.91
C LYS A 507 7.03 -41.13 -15.71
N PRO A 508 7.88 -41.63 -16.62
CA PRO A 508 7.58 -42.87 -17.37
C PRO A 508 7.31 -44.10 -16.50
N ASP A 509 7.84 -44.15 -15.28
CA ASP A 509 7.60 -45.22 -14.32
C ASP A 509 6.30 -45.08 -13.53
N GLY A 510 5.52 -44.03 -13.79
CA GLY A 510 4.27 -43.73 -13.10
C GLY A 510 4.41 -42.94 -11.78
N SER A 511 5.64 -42.72 -11.30
CA SER A 511 5.85 -41.88 -10.11
C SER A 511 5.65 -40.39 -10.42
N ILE A 512 5.29 -39.58 -9.40
CA ILE A 512 5.13 -38.15 -9.58
C ILE A 512 6.49 -37.49 -9.84
N ASP A 513 6.58 -36.68 -10.89
CA ASP A 513 7.76 -35.87 -11.22
C ASP A 513 7.71 -34.49 -10.57
N GLU A 514 6.59 -33.78 -10.75
CA GLU A 514 6.41 -32.43 -10.22
C GLU A 514 4.92 -32.09 -10.04
N VAL A 515 4.66 -31.05 -9.25
CA VAL A 515 3.33 -30.45 -9.10
C VAL A 515 3.42 -28.97 -9.41
N LYS A 516 2.51 -28.49 -10.24
CA LYS A 516 2.32 -27.09 -10.59
C LYS A 516 0.96 -26.60 -10.15
N MET A 517 0.89 -25.32 -9.85
CA MET A 517 -0.36 -24.70 -9.42
C MET A 517 -0.68 -23.47 -10.27
N ALA A 518 -1.95 -23.13 -10.36
CA ALA A 518 -2.43 -21.92 -11.02
C ALA A 518 -3.77 -21.48 -10.41
N PRO A 519 -4.08 -20.19 -10.34
CA PRO A 519 -5.36 -19.72 -9.81
C PRO A 519 -6.53 -20.20 -10.69
N VAL A 520 -7.68 -20.47 -10.06
CA VAL A 520 -8.92 -20.83 -10.77
C VAL A 520 -9.59 -19.57 -11.33
N SER A 521 -9.61 -18.49 -10.56
CA SER A 521 -10.23 -17.22 -10.95
C SER A 521 -9.20 -16.19 -11.41
N PRO A 522 -9.46 -15.45 -12.48
CA PRO A 522 -8.61 -14.32 -12.86
C PRO A 522 -8.68 -13.13 -11.87
N LEU A 523 -9.59 -13.13 -10.91
CA LEU A 523 -9.66 -12.15 -9.82
C LEU A 523 -8.85 -12.56 -8.58
N THR A 524 -8.21 -13.74 -8.58
CA THR A 524 -7.28 -14.10 -7.52
C THR A 524 -6.19 -13.04 -7.41
N ASP A 525 -5.94 -12.53 -6.20
CA ASP A 525 -4.90 -11.53 -5.98
C ASP A 525 -3.54 -12.05 -6.47
N PHE A 526 -2.79 -11.17 -7.14
CA PHE A 526 -1.50 -11.54 -7.77
C PHE A 526 -0.46 -12.01 -6.75
N SER A 527 -0.60 -11.67 -5.47
CA SER A 527 0.28 -12.15 -4.39
C SER A 527 0.10 -13.64 -4.08
N PHE A 528 -0.99 -14.26 -4.60
CA PHE A 528 -1.06 -15.73 -4.69
C PHE A 528 -0.31 -16.22 -5.93
N ASP A 529 0.99 -16.09 -5.93
CA ASP A 529 1.87 -16.44 -7.06
C ASP A 529 2.07 -17.96 -7.24
N PHE A 530 0.97 -18.73 -7.16
CA PHE A 530 0.96 -20.19 -7.32
C PHE A 530 1.65 -20.68 -8.60
N GLN A 531 1.59 -19.90 -9.67
CA GLN A 531 2.20 -20.23 -10.97
C GLN A 531 3.74 -20.26 -10.91
N ASP A 532 4.36 -19.62 -9.92
CA ASP A 532 5.82 -19.58 -9.76
C ASP A 532 6.34 -20.75 -8.91
N LEU A 533 5.44 -21.54 -8.30
CA LEU A 533 5.78 -22.74 -7.54
C LEU A 533 6.18 -23.89 -8.49
N LEU A 534 7.25 -24.57 -8.12
CA LEU A 534 7.70 -25.83 -8.72
C LEU A 534 7.93 -26.87 -7.63
N LEU A 535 6.87 -27.55 -7.26
CA LEU A 535 6.88 -28.52 -6.18
C LEU A 535 7.44 -29.87 -6.67
N LYS A 536 8.50 -30.35 -6.06
CA LYS A 536 9.11 -31.67 -6.33
C LYS A 536 8.86 -32.61 -5.14
N PRO A 537 8.61 -33.92 -5.40
CA PRO A 537 8.47 -34.91 -4.34
C PRO A 537 9.70 -34.96 -3.44
N VAL A 538 9.51 -35.04 -2.14
CA VAL A 538 10.55 -35.14 -1.13
C VAL A 538 10.65 -36.60 -0.68
N ALA A 539 11.85 -37.20 -0.70
CA ALA A 539 12.06 -38.55 -0.21
C ALA A 539 11.64 -38.67 1.27
N ALA A 540 11.04 -39.79 1.65
CA ALA A 540 10.45 -40.00 2.97
C ALA A 540 11.40 -39.71 4.17
N ASN A 541 12.70 -39.75 3.96
CA ASN A 541 13.72 -39.52 5.00
C ASN A 541 14.41 -38.14 4.93
N ALA A 542 13.94 -37.19 4.08
CA ALA A 542 14.57 -35.89 4.00
C ALA A 542 14.10 -34.98 5.17
N PRO A 543 15.02 -34.23 5.83
CA PRO A 543 14.64 -33.31 6.90
C PRO A 543 13.70 -32.22 6.38
N ALA A 544 12.80 -31.73 7.25
CA ALA A 544 12.03 -30.53 6.99
C ALA A 544 12.99 -29.32 6.89
N ARG A 545 12.78 -28.44 5.94
CA ARG A 545 13.57 -27.21 5.76
C ARG A 545 12.65 -25.99 5.75
#